data_f1472ac5828dd997e3c30424ab6dfa1a
#
_entry.id   f1472ac5828dd997e3c30424ab6dfa1a
#
_cell.length_a   1.000
_cell.length_b   1.000
_cell.length_c   1.000
_cell.angle_alpha   90.00
_cell.angle_beta   90.00
_cell.angle_gamma   90.00
#
_symmetry.space_group_name_H-M   'P 1'
#
loop_
_entity.id
_entity.type
_entity.pdbx_description
1 polymer ?
#
loop_
_entity_poly.entity_id
_entity_poly.type
_entity_poly.pdbx_seq_one_letter_code
_entity_poly.pdbx_strand_id
1 'polypeptide(L)'
;PPEALTSERMYQVMDLCIECKSCKAECPSAVDMAKIKFEFLARYYDVHGVPLRVRLFAAVPALSRVASGRWAPLVNAVLGSSLVRILMEKTLGISHNRIMPQFASQPFTAWFKQHQPKAASQTGRRIVLFNETFNTYNNPEVAISATEVFEAAGFEVVLSGHKCCGRPAISKGLVKQARQAARETVDRLYPFAEQGLPIVGLEPSCLLSMRDEYHHLLPGDPKVKVVSDQCYTFVEFFSKLAAEDQLNLSFIAQQRQVLFHGHCQQKALVGTVPTQKTLTLPEGYQAAEVDASCCGMAGAFGYEAEHYDISMKMGERRLFPEIRAAAEDAILVASGTSCRHQIEDGTGKQALHPAQVLQQALARDGEKGS
;
A
#
# COMPACT_ATOMS: atom_id res chain seq x y z
N PRO A 1 15.05 25.21 -23.57
CA PRO A 1 14.01 25.25 -24.60
C PRO A 1 12.82 24.40 -24.20
N PRO A 2 11.57 24.73 -24.57
CA PRO A 2 10.38 23.94 -24.26
C PRO A 2 10.50 22.45 -24.68
N GLU A 3 11.17 22.19 -25.78
CA GLU A 3 11.47 20.86 -26.31
C GLU A 3 12.33 19.99 -25.39
N ALA A 4 13.16 20.58 -24.53
CA ALA A 4 13.97 19.84 -23.57
C ALA A 4 13.10 19.14 -22.50
N LEU A 5 11.92 19.71 -22.17
CA LEU A 5 10.98 19.16 -21.18
C LEU A 5 10.17 17.96 -21.71
N THR A 6 10.29 17.61 -23.00
CA THR A 6 9.65 16.44 -23.60
C THR A 6 10.65 15.56 -24.35
N SER A 7 11.96 15.73 -24.05
CA SER A 7 13.01 14.97 -24.70
C SER A 7 13.12 13.55 -24.17
N GLU A 8 13.52 12.63 -25.05
CA GLU A 8 13.78 11.22 -24.71
C GLU A 8 14.86 11.10 -23.62
N ARG A 9 15.91 11.92 -23.67
CA ARG A 9 16.97 11.94 -22.65
C ARG A 9 16.41 12.27 -21.25
N MET A 10 15.52 13.23 -21.15
CA MET A 10 14.88 13.58 -19.87
C MET A 10 13.96 12.43 -19.42
N TYR A 11 13.24 11.79 -20.35
CA TYR A 11 12.43 10.62 -20.05
C TYR A 11 13.26 9.52 -19.39
N GLN A 12 14.42 9.13 -19.99
CA GLN A 12 15.30 8.10 -19.45
C GLN A 12 15.81 8.42 -18.04
N VAL A 13 16.10 9.70 -17.75
CA VAL A 13 16.52 10.13 -16.41
C VAL A 13 15.35 10.05 -15.41
N MET A 14 14.17 10.57 -15.80
CA MET A 14 12.99 10.57 -14.93
C MET A 14 12.42 9.17 -14.70
N ASP A 15 12.60 8.27 -15.66
CA ASP A 15 12.16 6.88 -15.57
C ASP A 15 12.84 6.13 -14.43
N LEU A 16 14.09 6.46 -14.10
CA LEU A 16 14.82 5.91 -12.97
C LEU A 16 14.33 6.39 -11.60
N CYS A 17 13.48 7.42 -11.54
CA CYS A 17 12.92 7.88 -10.28
C CYS A 17 11.83 6.91 -9.79
N ILE A 18 12.06 6.29 -8.63
CA ILE A 18 11.17 5.31 -8.00
C ILE A 18 10.06 5.92 -7.13
N GLU A 19 9.91 7.23 -7.11
CA GLU A 19 8.88 7.97 -6.37
C GLU A 19 8.84 7.68 -4.86
N CYS A 20 10.00 7.39 -4.26
CA CYS A 20 10.13 7.08 -2.84
C CYS A 20 9.92 8.29 -1.90
N LYS A 21 9.94 9.51 -2.44
CA LYS A 21 9.78 10.79 -1.71
C LYS A 21 10.88 11.12 -0.71
N SER A 22 11.97 10.36 -0.63
CA SER A 22 13.11 10.71 0.24
C SER A 22 13.67 12.10 -0.06
N CYS A 23 13.75 12.47 -1.34
CA CYS A 23 14.16 13.84 -1.74
C CYS A 23 13.30 14.92 -1.09
N LYS A 24 11.98 14.73 -0.97
CA LYS A 24 11.08 15.68 -0.31
C LYS A 24 11.34 15.77 1.21
N ALA A 25 11.64 14.63 1.84
CA ALA A 25 11.89 14.57 3.27
C ALA A 25 13.26 15.12 3.67
N GLU A 26 14.29 14.89 2.84
CA GLU A 26 15.68 15.20 3.16
C GLU A 26 16.15 16.55 2.59
N CYS A 27 15.51 17.03 1.52
CA CYS A 27 15.90 18.29 0.89
C CYS A 27 15.44 19.49 1.73
N PRO A 28 16.36 20.42 2.12
CA PRO A 28 15.99 21.65 2.86
C PRO A 28 14.95 22.50 2.12
N SER A 29 14.94 22.46 0.78
CA SER A 29 13.97 23.17 -0.07
C SER A 29 12.72 22.35 -0.39
N ALA A 30 12.56 21.16 0.22
CA ALA A 30 11.42 20.25 0.05
C ALA A 30 11.10 19.91 -1.43
N VAL A 31 12.14 19.75 -2.25
CA VAL A 31 11.98 19.41 -3.68
C VAL A 31 11.36 18.01 -3.80
N ASP A 32 10.18 17.91 -4.41
CA ASP A 32 9.46 16.67 -4.62
C ASP A 32 9.66 16.15 -6.05
N MET A 33 10.68 15.31 -6.25
CA MET A 33 10.97 14.71 -7.56
C MET A 33 9.84 13.82 -8.07
N ALA A 34 9.03 13.22 -7.19
CA ALA A 34 7.90 12.42 -7.61
C ALA A 34 6.82 13.27 -8.30
N LYS A 35 6.55 14.48 -7.79
CA LYS A 35 5.65 15.45 -8.44
C LYS A 35 6.23 15.98 -9.75
N ILE A 36 7.52 16.25 -9.79
CA ILE A 36 8.20 16.68 -11.02
C ILE A 36 8.10 15.59 -12.09
N LYS A 37 8.38 14.32 -11.73
CA LYS A 37 8.20 13.19 -12.65
C LYS A 37 6.78 13.07 -13.17
N PHE A 38 5.79 13.17 -12.28
CA PHE A 38 4.37 13.11 -12.65
C PHE A 38 3.99 14.15 -13.70
N GLU A 39 4.37 15.42 -13.50
CA GLU A 39 4.10 16.53 -14.44
C GLU A 39 4.91 16.37 -15.74
N PHE A 40 6.16 15.92 -15.65
CA PHE A 40 6.97 15.65 -16.81
C PHE A 40 6.35 14.55 -17.68
N LEU A 41 5.97 13.40 -17.09
CA LEU A 41 5.37 12.30 -17.84
C LEU A 41 4.06 12.70 -18.50
N ALA A 42 3.24 13.53 -17.84
CA ALA A 42 2.00 14.04 -18.44
C ALA A 42 2.28 14.81 -19.74
N ARG A 43 3.25 15.72 -19.73
CA ARG A 43 3.65 16.51 -20.91
C ARG A 43 4.32 15.64 -21.97
N TYR A 44 5.16 14.70 -21.54
CA TYR A 44 5.82 13.78 -22.46
C TYR A 44 4.79 12.96 -23.25
N TYR A 45 3.76 12.43 -22.57
CA TYR A 45 2.72 11.66 -23.22
C TYR A 45 1.74 12.48 -24.05
N ASP A 46 1.59 13.77 -23.79
CA ASP A 46 0.81 14.67 -24.67
C ASP A 46 1.47 14.78 -26.06
N VAL A 47 2.81 14.68 -26.14
CA VAL A 47 3.58 14.76 -27.39
C VAL A 47 3.77 13.38 -28.04
N HIS A 48 4.17 12.37 -27.24
CA HIS A 48 4.61 11.06 -27.75
C HIS A 48 3.51 9.99 -27.69
N GLY A 49 2.36 10.30 -27.05
CA GLY A 49 1.31 9.31 -26.80
C GLY A 49 1.61 8.42 -25.59
N VAL A 50 0.57 7.77 -25.08
CA VAL A 50 0.67 6.89 -23.90
C VAL A 50 0.95 5.46 -24.35
N PRO A 51 2.07 4.82 -23.93
CA PRO A 51 2.38 3.43 -24.23
C PRO A 51 1.32 2.46 -23.71
N LEU A 52 1.13 1.31 -24.38
CA LEU A 52 0.16 0.29 -23.98
C LEU A 52 0.45 -0.24 -22.55
N ARG A 53 1.71 -0.51 -22.23
CA ARG A 53 2.15 -0.94 -20.89
C ARG A 53 1.69 0.04 -19.82
N VAL A 54 1.87 1.33 -20.04
CA VAL A 54 1.45 2.39 -19.10
C VAL A 54 -0.05 2.37 -18.88
N ARG A 55 -0.84 2.21 -19.96
CA ARG A 55 -2.31 2.09 -19.87
C ARG A 55 -2.74 0.86 -19.07
N LEU A 56 -2.06 -0.28 -19.28
CA LEU A 56 -2.33 -1.51 -18.54
C LEU A 56 -2.03 -1.38 -17.05
N PHE A 57 -0.90 -0.79 -16.68
CA PHE A 57 -0.58 -0.54 -15.27
C PHE A 57 -1.57 0.43 -14.61
N ALA A 58 -1.98 1.47 -15.30
CA ALA A 58 -3.02 2.38 -14.79
C ALA A 58 -4.39 1.71 -14.66
N ALA A 59 -4.69 0.72 -15.50
CA ALA A 59 -5.95 -0.03 -15.49
C ALA A 59 -5.98 -1.18 -14.46
N VAL A 60 -4.88 -1.44 -13.72
CA VAL A 60 -4.80 -2.53 -12.72
C VAL A 60 -6.01 -2.58 -11.78
N PRO A 61 -6.57 -1.47 -11.26
CA PRO A 61 -7.74 -1.53 -10.40
C PRO A 61 -8.98 -2.11 -11.08
N ALA A 62 -9.20 -1.76 -12.35
CA ALA A 62 -10.32 -2.28 -13.13
C ALA A 62 -10.09 -3.75 -13.53
N LEU A 63 -8.86 -4.08 -13.92
CA LEU A 63 -8.47 -5.44 -14.28
C LEU A 63 -8.58 -6.37 -13.06
N SER A 64 -8.10 -5.96 -11.90
CA SER A 64 -8.18 -6.74 -10.66
C SER A 64 -9.62 -7.07 -10.28
N ARG A 65 -10.53 -6.10 -10.43
CA ARG A 65 -11.95 -6.32 -10.15
C ARG A 65 -12.59 -7.38 -11.05
N VAL A 66 -12.19 -7.45 -12.33
CA VAL A 66 -12.71 -8.43 -13.28
C VAL A 66 -12.02 -9.78 -13.12
N ALA A 67 -10.70 -9.78 -12.87
CA ALA A 67 -9.88 -10.98 -12.77
C ALA A 67 -10.08 -11.76 -11.47
N SER A 68 -10.54 -11.09 -10.40
CA SER A 68 -10.81 -11.71 -9.10
C SER A 68 -12.17 -12.44 -9.06
N GLY A 69 -12.45 -13.12 -7.95
CA GLY A 69 -13.66 -13.90 -7.79
C GLY A 69 -13.59 -15.20 -8.56
N ARG A 70 -14.68 -15.61 -9.19
CA ARG A 70 -14.80 -16.90 -9.89
C ARG A 70 -13.76 -17.14 -11.02
N TRP A 71 -13.23 -16.07 -11.58
CA TRP A 71 -12.23 -16.15 -12.65
C TRP A 71 -10.79 -16.25 -12.13
N ALA A 72 -10.55 -15.96 -10.88
CA ALA A 72 -9.21 -15.92 -10.27
C ALA A 72 -8.39 -17.19 -10.51
N PRO A 73 -8.91 -18.44 -10.36
CA PRO A 73 -8.11 -19.64 -10.59
C PRO A 73 -7.61 -19.75 -12.03
N LEU A 74 -8.46 -19.43 -13.01
CA LEU A 74 -8.08 -19.48 -14.43
C LEU A 74 -7.06 -18.38 -14.77
N VAL A 75 -7.31 -17.14 -14.32
CA VAL A 75 -6.42 -16.00 -14.58
C VAL A 75 -5.06 -16.23 -13.94
N ASN A 76 -5.03 -16.72 -12.70
CA ASN A 76 -3.80 -17.04 -11.98
C ASN A 76 -3.00 -18.16 -12.67
N ALA A 77 -3.66 -19.20 -13.18
CA ALA A 77 -2.99 -20.26 -13.92
C ALA A 77 -2.37 -19.74 -15.22
N VAL A 78 -3.08 -18.86 -15.94
CA VAL A 78 -2.56 -18.24 -17.17
C VAL A 78 -1.36 -17.33 -16.86
N LEU A 79 -1.47 -16.41 -15.91
CA LEU A 79 -0.40 -15.49 -15.55
C LEU A 79 0.80 -16.17 -14.85
N GLY A 80 0.57 -17.32 -14.22
CA GLY A 80 1.61 -18.16 -13.63
C GLY A 80 2.44 -18.92 -14.66
N SER A 81 1.92 -19.11 -15.89
CA SER A 81 2.61 -19.85 -16.94
C SER A 81 3.89 -19.12 -17.39
N SER A 82 5.01 -19.86 -17.44
CA SER A 82 6.29 -19.33 -17.91
C SER A 82 6.24 -18.84 -19.36
N LEU A 83 5.49 -19.53 -20.22
CA LEU A 83 5.31 -19.13 -21.62
C LEU A 83 4.58 -17.79 -21.73
N VAL A 84 3.52 -17.58 -20.93
CA VAL A 84 2.77 -16.32 -20.90
C VAL A 84 3.66 -15.20 -20.38
N ARG A 85 4.45 -15.42 -19.32
CA ARG A 85 5.39 -14.42 -18.81
C ARG A 85 6.45 -14.01 -19.82
N ILE A 86 7.04 -14.98 -20.55
CA ILE A 86 7.99 -14.69 -21.63
C ILE A 86 7.31 -13.88 -22.76
N LEU A 87 6.07 -14.22 -23.11
CA LEU A 87 5.31 -13.46 -24.11
C LEU A 87 5.02 -12.03 -23.63
N MET A 88 4.65 -11.85 -22.36
CA MET A 88 4.43 -10.53 -21.76
C MET A 88 5.69 -9.68 -21.77
N GLU A 89 6.85 -10.28 -21.54
CA GLU A 89 8.11 -9.54 -21.63
C GLU A 89 8.39 -9.07 -23.05
N LYS A 90 8.26 -9.97 -24.04
CA LYS A 90 8.52 -9.63 -25.44
C LYS A 90 7.54 -8.61 -26.02
N THR A 91 6.29 -8.59 -25.56
CA THR A 91 5.24 -7.73 -26.13
C THR A 91 4.98 -6.47 -25.32
N LEU A 92 5.11 -6.56 -24.01
CA LEU A 92 4.77 -5.47 -23.06
C LEU A 92 5.98 -4.96 -22.27
N GLY A 93 7.14 -5.63 -22.33
CA GLY A 93 8.30 -5.30 -21.52
C GLY A 93 8.06 -5.52 -20.01
N ILE A 94 7.21 -6.49 -19.64
CA ILE A 94 7.00 -6.90 -18.25
C ILE A 94 7.88 -8.11 -17.98
N SER A 95 8.81 -7.99 -17.03
CA SER A 95 9.83 -9.00 -16.75
C SER A 95 9.23 -10.39 -16.49
N HIS A 96 9.70 -11.40 -17.19
CA HIS A 96 9.32 -12.79 -16.98
C HIS A 96 9.82 -13.37 -15.65
N ASN A 97 10.83 -12.71 -15.04
CA ASN A 97 11.36 -13.09 -13.73
C ASN A 97 10.41 -12.69 -12.58
N ARG A 98 9.46 -11.78 -12.81
CA ARG A 98 8.46 -11.40 -11.81
C ARG A 98 7.24 -12.31 -11.86
N ILE A 99 6.82 -12.73 -10.66
CA ILE A 99 5.52 -13.39 -10.49
C ILE A 99 4.47 -12.29 -10.32
N MET A 100 3.43 -12.34 -11.16
CA MET A 100 2.33 -11.39 -11.06
C MET A 100 1.54 -11.64 -9.78
N PRO A 101 1.04 -10.58 -9.09
CA PRO A 101 0.19 -10.75 -7.93
C PRO A 101 -1.02 -11.62 -8.23
N GLN A 102 -1.26 -12.63 -7.42
CA GLN A 102 -2.40 -13.52 -7.60
C GLN A 102 -3.72 -12.82 -7.24
N PHE A 103 -4.78 -13.15 -7.96
CA PHE A 103 -6.12 -12.65 -7.67
C PHE A 103 -6.85 -13.58 -6.72
N ALA A 104 -7.56 -12.99 -5.76
CA ALA A 104 -8.32 -13.74 -4.77
C ALA A 104 -9.63 -14.29 -5.34
N SER A 105 -9.94 -15.55 -5.04
CA SER A 105 -11.22 -16.16 -5.39
C SER A 105 -12.39 -15.58 -4.62
N GLN A 106 -12.14 -15.03 -3.42
CA GLN A 106 -13.10 -14.25 -2.65
C GLN A 106 -12.50 -12.88 -2.35
N PRO A 107 -12.85 -11.82 -3.12
CA PRO A 107 -12.42 -10.46 -2.80
C PRO A 107 -12.91 -10.00 -1.42
N PHE A 108 -12.14 -9.11 -0.77
CA PHE A 108 -12.50 -8.56 0.54
C PHE A 108 -13.94 -8.02 0.60
N THR A 109 -14.36 -7.27 -0.42
CA THR A 109 -15.72 -6.69 -0.45
C THR A 109 -16.84 -7.76 -0.53
N ALA A 110 -16.55 -8.94 -1.09
CA ALA A 110 -17.48 -10.06 -1.09
C ALA A 110 -17.55 -10.73 0.29
N TRP A 111 -16.39 -10.91 0.92
CA TRP A 111 -16.32 -11.38 2.31
C TRP A 111 -17.02 -10.42 3.27
N PHE A 112 -16.75 -9.11 3.18
CA PHE A 112 -17.30 -8.08 4.07
C PHE A 112 -18.83 -8.00 4.02
N LYS A 113 -19.44 -8.26 2.86
CA LYS A 113 -20.91 -8.30 2.73
C LYS A 113 -21.57 -9.46 3.49
N GLN A 114 -20.85 -10.53 3.74
CA GLN A 114 -21.30 -11.72 4.45
C GLN A 114 -20.84 -11.75 5.90
N HIS A 115 -19.87 -10.88 6.24
CA HIS A 115 -19.30 -10.78 7.56
C HIS A 115 -20.32 -10.24 8.56
N GLN A 116 -20.39 -10.86 9.71
CA GLN A 116 -21.19 -10.40 10.85
C GLN A 116 -20.25 -9.75 11.87
N PRO A 117 -20.41 -8.44 12.14
CA PRO A 117 -19.57 -7.76 13.11
C PRO A 117 -19.66 -8.39 14.50
N LYS A 118 -18.55 -8.44 15.22
CA LYS A 118 -18.51 -8.92 16.60
C LYS A 118 -19.32 -7.99 17.51
N ALA A 119 -19.93 -8.53 18.56
CA ALA A 119 -20.74 -7.76 19.52
C ALA A 119 -19.94 -6.61 20.18
N ALA A 120 -18.63 -6.78 20.37
CA ALA A 120 -17.74 -5.75 20.91
C ALA A 120 -17.68 -4.48 20.05
N SER A 121 -17.97 -4.56 18.74
CA SER A 121 -17.96 -3.41 17.83
C SER A 121 -19.20 -2.50 17.97
N GLN A 122 -20.16 -2.82 18.83
CA GLN A 122 -21.41 -2.05 19.00
C GLN A 122 -21.28 -0.90 20.02
N THR A 123 -20.09 -0.31 20.14
CA THR A 123 -19.83 0.80 21.07
C THR A 123 -20.25 2.17 20.54
N GLY A 124 -20.73 2.27 19.30
CA GLY A 124 -21.01 3.52 18.61
C GLY A 124 -19.78 4.22 18.01
N ARG A 125 -18.56 3.69 18.23
CA ARG A 125 -17.33 4.18 17.61
C ARG A 125 -17.21 3.62 16.19
N ARG A 126 -17.09 4.48 15.19
CA ARG A 126 -17.05 4.07 13.78
C ARG A 126 -15.73 4.47 13.13
N ILE A 127 -15.24 3.64 12.22
CA ILE A 127 -14.13 3.97 11.33
C ILE A 127 -14.47 3.65 9.88
N VAL A 128 -13.87 4.38 8.94
CA VAL A 128 -13.92 4.04 7.51
C VAL A 128 -12.65 3.27 7.18
N LEU A 129 -12.77 1.99 6.85
CA LEU A 129 -11.65 1.23 6.31
C LEU A 129 -11.50 1.55 4.82
N PHE A 130 -10.38 2.18 4.47
CA PHE A 130 -10.03 2.45 3.09
C PHE A 130 -9.44 1.19 2.44
N ASN A 131 -10.30 0.38 1.85
CA ASN A 131 -9.96 -0.88 1.20
C ASN A 131 -9.46 -0.60 -0.23
N GLU A 132 -8.15 -0.45 -0.40
CA GLU A 132 -7.54 -0.23 -1.71
C GLU A 132 -7.48 -1.52 -2.57
N THR A 133 -7.04 -1.37 -3.83
CA THR A 133 -7.12 -2.42 -4.85
C THR A 133 -6.46 -3.74 -4.42
N PHE A 134 -5.23 -3.68 -3.92
CA PHE A 134 -4.45 -4.90 -3.65
C PHE A 134 -5.00 -5.68 -2.44
N ASN A 135 -5.34 -5.00 -1.35
CA ASN A 135 -5.96 -5.64 -0.18
C ASN A 135 -7.45 -5.95 -0.39
N THR A 136 -8.03 -5.50 -1.51
CA THR A 136 -9.38 -5.93 -1.91
C THR A 136 -9.36 -7.18 -2.79
N TYR A 137 -8.47 -7.24 -3.78
CA TYR A 137 -8.55 -8.22 -4.87
C TYR A 137 -7.38 -9.22 -4.90
N ASN A 138 -6.27 -8.94 -4.22
CA ASN A 138 -5.09 -9.80 -4.25
C ASN A 138 -4.77 -10.40 -2.88
N ASN A 139 -4.78 -9.58 -1.82
CA ASN A 139 -4.45 -9.98 -0.44
C ASN A 139 -5.60 -9.64 0.53
N PRO A 140 -6.83 -10.18 0.32
CA PRO A 140 -7.99 -9.84 1.15
C PRO A 140 -7.79 -10.16 2.63
N GLU A 141 -6.95 -11.13 2.96
CA GLU A 141 -6.60 -11.51 4.33
C GLU A 141 -6.05 -10.34 5.15
N VAL A 142 -5.38 -9.38 4.53
CA VAL A 142 -4.88 -8.16 5.20
C VAL A 142 -6.05 -7.27 5.66
N ALA A 143 -7.02 -7.04 4.78
CA ALA A 143 -8.20 -6.24 5.09
C ALA A 143 -9.15 -6.97 6.07
N ILE A 144 -9.23 -8.29 5.99
CA ILE A 144 -9.96 -9.14 6.95
C ILE A 144 -9.33 -9.01 8.33
N SER A 145 -8.01 -9.22 8.45
CA SER A 145 -7.30 -9.07 9.73
C SER A 145 -7.46 -7.67 10.32
N ALA A 146 -7.40 -6.63 9.49
CA ALA A 146 -7.62 -5.26 9.95
C ALA A 146 -9.05 -5.05 10.48
N THR A 147 -10.05 -5.60 9.79
CA THR A 147 -11.45 -5.54 10.24
C THR A 147 -11.62 -6.20 11.60
N GLU A 148 -11.08 -7.41 11.77
CA GLU A 148 -11.17 -8.14 13.03
C GLU A 148 -10.46 -7.43 14.19
N VAL A 149 -9.31 -6.78 13.93
CA VAL A 149 -8.59 -5.98 14.94
C VAL A 149 -9.37 -4.73 15.31
N PHE A 150 -9.97 -4.02 14.35
CA PHE A 150 -10.81 -2.85 14.63
C PHE A 150 -12.05 -3.24 15.44
N GLU A 151 -12.71 -4.33 15.09
CA GLU A 151 -13.88 -4.83 15.83
C GLU A 151 -13.50 -5.24 17.25
N ALA A 152 -12.36 -5.91 17.42
CA ALA A 152 -11.84 -6.24 18.76
C ALA A 152 -11.53 -4.99 19.59
N ALA A 153 -11.08 -3.89 18.93
CA ALA A 153 -10.87 -2.58 19.55
C ALA A 153 -12.17 -1.79 19.81
N GLY A 154 -13.33 -2.38 19.50
CA GLY A 154 -14.65 -1.77 19.73
C GLY A 154 -15.13 -0.84 18.62
N PHE A 155 -14.59 -0.89 17.41
CA PHE A 155 -15.03 -0.09 16.29
C PHE A 155 -16.00 -0.85 15.38
N GLU A 156 -17.03 -0.15 14.92
CA GLU A 156 -17.80 -0.54 13.74
C GLU A 156 -17.03 -0.13 12.49
N VAL A 157 -16.70 -1.11 11.64
CA VAL A 157 -15.99 -0.88 10.37
C VAL A 157 -17.00 -0.60 9.27
N VAL A 158 -16.80 0.50 8.53
CA VAL A 158 -17.62 0.85 7.37
C VAL A 158 -16.74 1.00 6.13
N LEU A 159 -17.31 0.73 4.94
CA LEU A 159 -16.65 0.93 3.66
C LEU A 159 -17.25 2.10 2.90
N SER A 160 -16.42 2.97 2.32
CA SER A 160 -16.89 4.15 1.57
C SER A 160 -17.44 3.82 0.18
N GLY A 161 -17.19 2.61 -0.33
CA GLY A 161 -17.59 2.22 -1.69
C GLY A 161 -16.80 2.92 -2.81
N HIS A 162 -15.62 3.49 -2.51
CA HIS A 162 -14.72 4.03 -3.54
C HIS A 162 -14.18 2.92 -4.45
N LYS A 163 -13.65 3.28 -5.62
CA LYS A 163 -13.11 2.29 -6.57
C LYS A 163 -11.59 2.13 -6.47
N CYS A 164 -10.86 3.24 -6.46
CA CYS A 164 -9.40 3.27 -6.39
C CYS A 164 -8.90 4.67 -6.03
N CYS A 165 -7.83 4.75 -5.25
CA CYS A 165 -7.16 6.02 -4.90
C CYS A 165 -6.52 6.75 -6.09
N GLY A 166 -6.40 6.14 -7.26
CA GLY A 166 -5.70 6.71 -8.41
C GLY A 166 -4.18 6.57 -8.38
N ARG A 167 -3.59 5.94 -7.37
CA ARG A 167 -2.12 5.77 -7.26
C ARG A 167 -1.47 5.21 -8.54
N PRO A 168 -2.02 4.18 -9.22
CA PRO A 168 -1.44 3.68 -10.47
C PRO A 168 -1.39 4.73 -11.59
N ALA A 169 -2.42 5.58 -11.69
CA ALA A 169 -2.44 6.66 -12.67
C ALA A 169 -1.47 7.80 -12.28
N ILE A 170 -1.34 8.12 -10.99
CA ILE A 170 -0.37 9.08 -10.48
C ILE A 170 1.05 8.64 -10.85
N SER A 171 1.45 7.41 -10.50
CA SER A 171 2.80 6.89 -10.78
C SER A 171 3.15 6.83 -12.27
N LYS A 172 2.16 6.83 -13.14
CA LYS A 172 2.36 6.78 -14.58
C LYS A 172 2.11 8.12 -15.30
N GLY A 173 1.97 9.23 -14.58
CA GLY A 173 1.80 10.57 -15.17
C GLY A 173 0.46 10.78 -15.89
N LEU A 174 -0.55 9.94 -15.64
CA LEU A 174 -1.86 10.05 -16.28
C LEU A 174 -2.77 11.02 -15.53
N VAL A 175 -2.46 12.32 -15.61
CA VAL A 175 -3.07 13.41 -14.82
C VAL A 175 -4.60 13.41 -14.88
N LYS A 176 -5.20 13.25 -16.07
CA LYS A 176 -6.66 13.27 -16.22
C LYS A 176 -7.32 12.12 -15.45
N GLN A 177 -6.77 10.92 -15.56
CA GLN A 177 -7.27 9.74 -14.84
C GLN A 177 -7.01 9.86 -13.34
N ALA A 178 -5.84 10.35 -12.93
CA ALA A 178 -5.51 10.60 -11.53
C ALA A 178 -6.47 11.60 -10.88
N ARG A 179 -6.76 12.72 -11.54
CA ARG A 179 -7.73 13.72 -11.06
C ARG A 179 -9.14 13.15 -10.94
N GLN A 180 -9.58 12.38 -11.92
CA GLN A 180 -10.89 11.74 -11.87
C GLN A 180 -11.00 10.76 -10.69
N ALA A 181 -10.00 9.92 -10.49
CA ALA A 181 -9.96 8.97 -9.37
C ALA A 181 -9.89 9.69 -8.01
N ALA A 182 -9.08 10.75 -7.90
CA ALA A 182 -8.98 11.56 -6.70
C ALA A 182 -10.33 12.22 -6.35
N ARG A 183 -11.01 12.82 -7.33
CA ARG A 183 -12.33 13.43 -7.13
C ARG A 183 -13.36 12.40 -6.69
N GLU A 184 -13.46 11.26 -7.36
CA GLU A 184 -14.38 10.18 -6.98
C GLU A 184 -14.10 9.69 -5.55
N THR A 185 -12.82 9.54 -5.17
CA THR A 185 -12.43 9.12 -3.83
C THR A 185 -12.80 10.16 -2.79
N VAL A 186 -12.50 11.44 -3.03
CA VAL A 186 -12.86 12.55 -2.12
C VAL A 186 -14.37 12.64 -1.95
N ASP A 187 -15.14 12.60 -3.03
CA ASP A 187 -16.61 12.69 -2.95
C ASP A 187 -17.23 11.51 -2.17
N ARG A 188 -16.60 10.32 -2.22
CA ARG A 188 -17.07 9.14 -1.45
C ARG A 188 -16.66 9.20 0.02
N LEU A 189 -15.50 9.79 0.34
CA LEU A 189 -14.99 9.86 1.71
C LEU A 189 -15.48 11.09 2.48
N TYR A 190 -15.75 12.18 1.78
CA TYR A 190 -16.13 13.45 2.39
C TYR A 190 -17.31 13.35 3.39
N PRO A 191 -18.43 12.65 3.10
CA PRO A 191 -19.55 12.54 4.04
C PRO A 191 -19.17 11.89 5.39
N PHE A 192 -18.16 11.04 5.40
CA PHE A 192 -17.62 10.44 6.62
C PHE A 192 -16.63 11.36 7.32
N ALA A 193 -15.73 11.96 6.55
CA ALA A 193 -14.74 12.89 7.07
C ALA A 193 -15.36 14.14 7.69
N GLU A 194 -16.42 14.68 7.09
CA GLU A 194 -17.19 15.83 7.63
C GLU A 194 -17.82 15.53 9.00
N GLN A 195 -18.15 14.28 9.26
CA GLN A 195 -18.62 13.80 10.56
C GLN A 195 -17.48 13.52 11.56
N GLY A 196 -16.22 13.73 11.17
CA GLY A 196 -15.06 13.45 11.99
C GLY A 196 -14.69 11.95 12.08
N LEU A 197 -15.24 11.09 11.22
CA LEU A 197 -14.88 9.68 11.23
C LEU A 197 -13.46 9.49 10.70
N PRO A 198 -12.60 8.75 11.42
CA PRO A 198 -11.28 8.43 10.92
C PRO A 198 -11.36 7.51 9.70
N ILE A 199 -10.53 7.82 8.70
CA ILE A 199 -10.34 7.05 7.48
C ILE A 199 -9.01 6.34 7.60
N VAL A 200 -9.02 5.02 7.73
CA VAL A 200 -7.82 4.24 7.98
C VAL A 200 -7.50 3.37 6.78
N GLY A 201 -6.27 3.53 6.25
CA GLY A 201 -5.78 2.77 5.10
C GLY A 201 -4.67 1.80 5.45
N LEU A 202 -4.62 0.70 4.71
CA LEU A 202 -3.67 -0.40 4.91
C LEU A 202 -2.42 -0.26 4.03
N GLU A 203 -2.58 0.29 2.83
CA GLU A 203 -1.47 0.53 1.90
C GLU A 203 -0.99 1.99 2.02
N PRO A 204 0.21 2.23 2.55
CA PRO A 204 0.68 3.59 2.79
C PRO A 204 0.71 4.46 1.53
N SER A 205 1.11 3.90 0.38
CA SER A 205 1.17 4.67 -0.87
C SER A 205 -0.20 5.14 -1.36
N CYS A 206 -1.25 4.38 -1.09
CA CYS A 206 -2.62 4.75 -1.43
C CYS A 206 -3.19 5.80 -0.48
N LEU A 207 -3.09 5.57 0.83
CA LEU A 207 -3.64 6.49 1.82
C LEU A 207 -2.90 7.83 1.83
N LEU A 208 -1.57 7.80 1.81
CA LEU A 208 -0.76 9.02 1.86
C LEU A 208 -0.89 9.87 0.60
N SER A 209 -1.36 9.30 -0.53
CA SER A 209 -1.74 10.10 -1.70
C SER A 209 -2.84 11.10 -1.39
N MET A 210 -3.79 10.78 -0.50
CA MET A 210 -4.85 11.72 -0.08
C MET A 210 -4.31 12.87 0.78
N ARG A 211 -3.21 12.63 1.49
CA ARG A 211 -2.56 13.64 2.34
C ARG A 211 -1.54 14.49 1.60
N ASP A 212 -1.06 14.06 0.43
CA ASP A 212 -0.02 14.76 -0.33
C ASP A 212 -0.45 15.10 -1.77
N GLU A 213 -0.62 14.09 -2.64
CA GLU A 213 -0.86 14.33 -4.07
C GLU A 213 -2.23 14.95 -4.36
N TYR A 214 -3.26 14.65 -3.58
CA TYR A 214 -4.61 15.15 -3.84
C TYR A 214 -4.72 16.67 -3.73
N HIS A 215 -3.95 17.30 -2.85
CA HIS A 215 -3.87 18.77 -2.77
C HIS A 215 -3.35 19.40 -4.07
N HIS A 216 -2.49 18.67 -4.80
CA HIS A 216 -1.98 19.09 -6.10
C HIS A 216 -2.91 18.72 -7.26
N LEU A 217 -3.55 17.55 -7.18
CA LEU A 217 -4.49 17.08 -8.21
C LEU A 217 -5.80 17.88 -8.24
N LEU A 218 -6.29 18.31 -7.08
CA LEU A 218 -7.54 19.04 -6.90
C LEU A 218 -7.30 20.37 -6.15
N PRO A 219 -6.54 21.30 -6.76
CA PRO A 219 -6.19 22.55 -6.09
C PRO A 219 -7.44 23.38 -5.81
N GLY A 220 -7.51 23.93 -4.59
CA GLY A 220 -8.62 24.80 -4.16
C GLY A 220 -9.92 24.07 -3.77
N ASP A 221 -9.98 22.73 -3.87
CA ASP A 221 -11.15 21.98 -3.41
C ASP A 221 -11.09 21.80 -1.87
N PRO A 222 -11.99 22.45 -1.09
CA PRO A 222 -11.94 22.38 0.38
C PRO A 222 -12.20 20.98 0.94
N LYS A 223 -12.91 20.12 0.21
CA LYS A 223 -13.17 18.73 0.62
C LYS A 223 -11.90 17.93 0.78
N VAL A 224 -10.86 18.22 -0.04
CA VAL A 224 -9.57 17.52 0.02
C VAL A 224 -8.94 17.67 1.41
N LYS A 225 -8.95 18.89 1.97
CA LYS A 225 -8.41 19.12 3.30
C LYS A 225 -9.18 18.37 4.38
N VAL A 226 -10.52 18.40 4.34
CA VAL A 226 -11.38 17.69 5.31
C VAL A 226 -11.12 16.19 5.28
N VAL A 227 -11.03 15.59 4.10
CA VAL A 227 -10.70 14.16 3.94
C VAL A 227 -9.29 13.87 4.40
N SER A 228 -8.31 14.67 3.99
CA SER A 228 -6.89 14.51 4.35
C SER A 228 -6.65 14.53 5.84
N ASP A 229 -7.33 15.44 6.57
CA ASP A 229 -7.19 15.58 8.02
C ASP A 229 -7.71 14.36 8.80
N GLN A 230 -8.61 13.57 8.21
CA GLN A 230 -9.14 12.33 8.81
C GLN A 230 -8.41 11.06 8.34
N CYS A 231 -7.42 11.19 7.46
CA CYS A 231 -6.68 10.04 6.90
C CYS A 231 -5.52 9.60 7.81
N TYR A 232 -5.52 8.32 8.18
CA TYR A 232 -4.47 7.68 8.99
C TYR A 232 -4.02 6.38 8.34
N THR A 233 -2.72 6.09 8.35
CA THR A 233 -2.29 4.70 8.12
C THR A 233 -2.73 3.84 9.31
N PHE A 234 -2.85 2.54 9.10
CA PHE A 234 -3.21 1.59 10.16
C PHE A 234 -2.34 1.78 11.41
N VAL A 235 -1.03 1.87 11.23
CA VAL A 235 -0.10 2.00 12.35
C VAL A 235 -0.16 3.38 13.03
N GLU A 236 -0.42 4.47 12.29
CA GLU A 236 -0.65 5.78 12.90
C GLU A 236 -1.88 5.77 13.79
N PHE A 237 -2.96 5.15 13.31
CA PHE A 237 -4.22 5.12 14.04
C PHE A 237 -4.09 4.32 15.34
N PHE A 238 -3.50 3.12 15.30
CA PHE A 238 -3.28 2.33 16.51
C PHE A 238 -2.29 2.97 17.48
N SER A 239 -1.19 3.55 16.98
CA SER A 239 -0.25 4.31 17.79
C SER A 239 -0.90 5.51 18.49
N LYS A 240 -1.83 6.19 17.81
CA LYS A 240 -2.62 7.31 18.37
C LYS A 240 -3.55 6.80 19.47
N LEU A 241 -4.34 5.76 19.22
CA LEU A 241 -5.25 5.19 20.22
C LEU A 241 -4.52 4.76 21.48
N ALA A 242 -3.35 4.14 21.33
CA ALA A 242 -2.52 3.74 22.47
C ALA A 242 -1.98 4.94 23.24
N ALA A 243 -1.57 6.01 22.56
CA ALA A 243 -1.08 7.23 23.21
C ALA A 243 -2.18 8.01 23.95
N GLU A 244 -3.43 7.87 23.51
CA GLU A 244 -4.62 8.53 24.13
C GLU A 244 -5.33 7.63 25.15
N ASP A 245 -4.77 6.47 25.48
CA ASP A 245 -5.36 5.45 26.38
C ASP A 245 -6.77 5.00 25.94
N GLN A 246 -7.00 4.97 24.62
CA GLN A 246 -8.27 4.62 24.00
C GLN A 246 -8.28 3.24 23.36
N LEU A 247 -7.18 2.50 23.52
CA LEU A 247 -7.01 1.18 22.94
C LEU A 247 -7.44 0.09 23.92
N ASN A 248 -8.62 -0.47 23.69
CA ASN A 248 -9.13 -1.59 24.50
C ASN A 248 -8.91 -2.91 23.75
N LEU A 249 -7.66 -3.37 23.73
CA LEU A 249 -7.29 -4.66 23.15
C LEU A 249 -6.58 -5.51 24.19
N SER A 250 -6.90 -6.81 24.21
CA SER A 250 -6.16 -7.80 24.97
C SER A 250 -5.35 -8.66 24.02
N PHE A 251 -4.06 -8.82 24.33
CA PHE A 251 -3.13 -9.63 23.55
C PHE A 251 -2.64 -10.82 24.37
N ILE A 252 -2.25 -11.89 23.69
CA ILE A 252 -1.55 -13.01 24.30
C ILE A 252 -0.12 -12.57 24.58
N ALA A 253 0.32 -12.68 25.83
CA ALA A 253 1.71 -12.40 26.22
C ALA A 253 2.64 -13.48 25.64
N GLN A 254 3.54 -13.09 24.76
CA GLN A 254 4.48 -14.00 24.10
C GLN A 254 5.76 -13.27 23.70
N GLN A 255 6.92 -13.88 23.96
CA GLN A 255 8.19 -13.33 23.46
C GLN A 255 8.29 -13.53 21.95
N ARG A 256 8.39 -12.44 21.19
CA ARG A 256 8.53 -12.46 19.73
C ARG A 256 9.49 -11.39 19.25
N GLN A 257 10.37 -11.78 18.34
CA GLN A 257 11.19 -10.84 17.58
C GLN A 257 10.43 -10.46 16.31
N VAL A 258 10.29 -9.17 16.07
CA VAL A 258 9.64 -8.60 14.89
C VAL A 258 10.65 -7.77 14.13
N LEU A 259 10.92 -8.13 12.87
CA LEU A 259 11.77 -7.36 11.99
C LEU A 259 10.90 -6.68 10.92
N PHE A 260 10.82 -5.35 10.91
CA PHE A 260 9.94 -4.66 9.98
C PHE A 260 10.69 -3.78 8.98
N HIS A 261 10.19 -3.77 7.74
CA HIS A 261 10.61 -2.82 6.70
C HIS A 261 9.62 -1.66 6.61
N GLY A 262 10.08 -0.45 6.94
CA GLY A 262 9.29 0.76 6.77
C GLY A 262 9.04 1.10 5.30
N HIS A 263 7.79 1.31 4.91
CA HIS A 263 7.44 1.72 3.55
C HIS A 263 8.04 3.09 3.21
N CYS A 264 8.66 3.24 2.03
CA CYS A 264 9.42 4.45 1.66
C CYS A 264 8.60 5.75 1.77
N GLN A 265 7.36 5.78 1.27
CA GLN A 265 6.49 6.96 1.38
C GLN A 265 6.03 7.21 2.82
N GLN A 266 5.84 6.16 3.62
CA GLN A 266 5.57 6.31 5.05
C GLN A 266 6.78 6.94 5.76
N LYS A 267 8.00 6.45 5.51
CA LYS A 267 9.23 7.05 6.05
C LYS A 267 9.32 8.54 5.73
N ALA A 268 9.06 8.90 4.49
CA ALA A 268 9.19 10.27 4.01
C ALA A 268 8.11 11.23 4.56
N LEU A 269 6.90 10.77 4.82
CA LEU A 269 5.75 11.63 5.14
C LEU A 269 5.30 11.54 6.61
N VAL A 270 5.61 10.43 7.29
CA VAL A 270 5.08 10.11 8.62
C VAL A 270 6.19 9.66 9.58
N GLY A 271 7.18 8.95 9.05
CA GLY A 271 8.17 8.22 9.85
C GLY A 271 7.69 6.81 10.22
N THR A 272 8.57 6.05 10.90
CA THR A 272 8.33 4.65 11.26
C THR A 272 8.07 4.42 12.76
N VAL A 273 8.17 5.44 13.58
CA VAL A 273 7.86 5.38 15.01
C VAL A 273 6.46 4.82 15.28
N PRO A 274 5.39 5.22 14.54
CA PRO A 274 4.08 4.60 14.71
C PRO A 274 4.06 3.10 14.43
N THR A 275 4.85 2.63 13.46
CA THR A 275 4.96 1.18 13.16
C THR A 275 5.59 0.43 14.31
N GLN A 276 6.71 0.93 14.83
CA GLN A 276 7.38 0.33 15.98
C GLN A 276 6.46 0.26 17.20
N LYS A 277 5.80 1.37 17.55
CA LYS A 277 4.84 1.43 18.67
C LYS A 277 3.69 0.44 18.48
N THR A 278 3.14 0.34 17.27
CA THR A 278 2.02 -0.57 17.00
C THR A 278 2.46 -2.03 17.10
N LEU A 279 3.64 -2.38 16.60
CA LEU A 279 4.14 -3.75 16.64
C LEU A 279 4.60 -4.21 18.03
N THR A 280 4.83 -3.27 18.96
CA THR A 280 5.16 -3.56 20.36
C THR A 280 3.96 -3.45 21.31
N LEU A 281 2.72 -3.32 20.80
CA LEU A 281 1.51 -3.34 21.62
C LEU A 281 1.30 -4.68 22.33
N PRO A 282 1.52 -5.85 21.68
CA PRO A 282 1.48 -7.13 22.39
C PRO A 282 2.67 -7.27 23.35
N GLU A 283 2.38 -7.69 24.58
CA GLU A 283 3.41 -7.87 25.61
C GLU A 283 4.46 -8.92 25.17
N GLY A 284 5.73 -8.56 25.32
CA GLY A 284 6.88 -9.41 24.93
C GLY A 284 7.30 -9.27 23.47
N TYR A 285 6.58 -8.51 22.63
CA TYR A 285 7.01 -8.26 21.26
C TYR A 285 8.11 -7.19 21.22
N GLN A 286 9.20 -7.50 20.53
CA GLN A 286 10.33 -6.59 20.30
C GLN A 286 10.46 -6.31 18.82
N ALA A 287 10.22 -5.06 18.40
CA ALA A 287 10.23 -4.66 17.00
C ALA A 287 11.49 -3.87 16.66
N ALA A 288 12.20 -4.30 15.61
CA ALA A 288 13.35 -3.62 15.05
C ALA A 288 13.09 -3.28 13.56
N GLU A 289 13.55 -2.11 13.14
CA GLU A 289 13.46 -1.68 11.74
C GLU A 289 14.67 -2.15 10.95
N VAL A 290 14.45 -2.69 9.75
CA VAL A 290 15.49 -2.94 8.75
C VAL A 290 16.06 -1.60 8.28
N ASP A 291 17.38 -1.42 8.34
CA ASP A 291 18.07 -0.24 7.85
C ASP A 291 18.12 -0.21 6.30
N ALA A 292 16.95 -0.06 5.69
CA ALA A 292 16.80 0.02 4.25
C ALA A 292 15.87 1.18 3.85
N SER A 293 16.24 1.96 2.83
CA SER A 293 15.44 3.10 2.37
C SER A 293 14.20 2.66 1.58
N CYS A 294 14.39 2.00 0.45
CA CYS A 294 13.32 1.48 -0.41
C CYS A 294 13.56 0.00 -0.70
N CYS A 295 12.49 -0.77 -0.81
CA CYS A 295 12.57 -2.19 -1.17
C CYS A 295 13.03 -2.43 -2.63
N GLY A 296 12.88 -1.43 -3.50
CA GLY A 296 13.22 -1.51 -4.92
C GLY A 296 12.06 -1.89 -5.85
N MET A 297 10.92 -2.38 -5.35
CA MET A 297 9.78 -2.72 -6.21
C MET A 297 9.11 -1.48 -6.82
N ALA A 298 8.84 -0.47 -6.01
CA ALA A 298 8.26 0.82 -6.43
C ALA A 298 7.05 0.68 -7.39
N GLY A 299 6.06 -0.09 -7.00
CA GLY A 299 4.87 -0.35 -7.82
C GLY A 299 5.22 -1.07 -9.12
N ALA A 300 4.92 -0.45 -10.26
CA ALA A 300 5.18 -1.03 -11.58
C ALA A 300 6.67 -1.09 -11.96
N PHE A 301 7.51 -0.24 -11.38
CA PHE A 301 8.93 -0.12 -11.72
C PHE A 301 9.67 -1.47 -11.69
N GLY A 302 9.55 -2.22 -10.60
CA GLY A 302 10.22 -3.52 -10.46
C GLY A 302 9.64 -4.63 -11.33
N TYR A 303 8.49 -4.41 -11.98
CA TYR A 303 7.90 -5.34 -12.96
C TYR A 303 8.36 -5.07 -14.39
N GLU A 304 8.89 -3.88 -14.68
CA GLU A 304 9.39 -3.53 -16.00
C GLU A 304 10.72 -4.23 -16.26
N ALA A 305 10.87 -4.85 -17.45
CA ALA A 305 12.03 -5.70 -17.76
C ALA A 305 13.35 -4.93 -17.68
N GLU A 306 13.35 -3.68 -18.14
CA GLU A 306 14.53 -2.78 -18.10
C GLU A 306 14.92 -2.36 -16.68
N HIS A 307 14.00 -2.46 -15.70
CA HIS A 307 14.25 -2.05 -14.32
C HIS A 307 14.43 -3.22 -13.35
N TYR A 308 14.19 -4.45 -13.79
CA TYR A 308 14.23 -5.63 -12.92
C TYR A 308 15.56 -5.76 -12.15
N ASP A 309 16.68 -5.67 -12.85
CA ASP A 309 18.01 -5.81 -12.23
C ASP A 309 18.29 -4.67 -11.23
N ILE A 310 17.87 -3.45 -11.56
CA ILE A 310 18.02 -2.29 -10.67
C ILE A 310 17.16 -2.51 -9.40
N SER A 311 15.93 -2.96 -9.57
CA SER A 311 15.01 -3.28 -8.49
C SER A 311 15.60 -4.33 -7.53
N MET A 312 16.14 -5.42 -8.07
CA MET A 312 16.78 -6.49 -7.27
C MET A 312 18.04 -6.00 -6.57
N LYS A 313 18.91 -5.26 -7.27
CA LYS A 313 20.11 -4.65 -6.67
C LYS A 313 19.77 -3.68 -5.52
N MET A 314 18.65 -2.95 -5.60
CA MET A 314 18.20 -2.09 -4.51
C MET A 314 17.84 -2.90 -3.26
N GLY A 315 17.11 -4.01 -3.43
CA GLY A 315 16.78 -4.93 -2.33
C GLY A 315 18.05 -5.57 -1.71
N GLU A 316 19.00 -5.96 -2.55
CA GLU A 316 20.26 -6.61 -2.11
C GLU A 316 21.19 -5.67 -1.32
N ARG A 317 21.04 -4.35 -1.42
CA ARG A 317 21.92 -3.43 -0.68
C ARG A 317 21.80 -3.58 0.83
N ARG A 318 20.59 -3.80 1.35
CA ARG A 318 20.30 -3.89 2.78
C ARG A 318 19.14 -4.85 3.09
N LEU A 319 17.99 -4.68 2.42
CA LEU A 319 16.75 -5.37 2.78
C LEU A 319 16.89 -6.89 2.75
N PHE A 320 17.33 -7.45 1.62
CA PHE A 320 17.40 -8.90 1.47
C PHE A 320 18.42 -9.56 2.40
N PRO A 321 19.66 -9.03 2.55
CA PRO A 321 20.60 -9.59 3.52
C PRO A 321 20.08 -9.63 4.95
N GLU A 322 19.43 -8.55 5.43
CA GLU A 322 18.90 -8.51 6.79
C GLU A 322 17.71 -9.44 6.96
N ILE A 323 16.81 -9.53 5.97
CA ILE A 323 15.69 -10.50 5.98
C ILE A 323 16.20 -11.95 5.98
N ARG A 324 17.23 -12.28 5.21
CA ARG A 324 17.82 -13.63 5.19
C ARG A 324 18.50 -13.98 6.52
N ALA A 325 19.14 -12.99 7.15
CA ALA A 325 19.83 -13.15 8.45
C ALA A 325 18.88 -13.21 9.65
N ALA A 326 17.61 -12.81 9.47
CA ALA A 326 16.61 -12.85 10.53
C ALA A 326 16.41 -14.29 11.03
N ALA A 327 16.23 -14.46 12.36
CA ALA A 327 15.92 -15.73 12.98
C ALA A 327 14.72 -16.42 12.30
N GLU A 328 14.70 -17.76 12.34
CA GLU A 328 13.67 -18.55 11.65
C GLU A 328 12.26 -18.27 12.20
N ASP A 329 12.15 -17.98 13.48
CA ASP A 329 10.91 -17.67 14.20
C ASP A 329 10.59 -16.18 14.25
N ALA A 330 11.44 -15.32 13.68
CA ALA A 330 11.20 -13.88 13.61
C ALA A 330 10.01 -13.56 12.69
N ILE A 331 9.14 -12.69 13.17
CA ILE A 331 8.01 -12.18 12.37
C ILE A 331 8.53 -11.08 11.44
N LEU A 332 8.47 -11.33 10.14
CA LEU A 332 8.85 -10.35 9.13
C LEU A 332 7.63 -9.49 8.78
N VAL A 333 7.80 -8.16 8.74
CA VAL A 333 6.68 -7.23 8.58
C VAL A 333 6.97 -6.17 7.53
N ALA A 334 5.97 -5.91 6.67
CA ALA A 334 5.98 -4.77 5.77
C ALA A 334 4.54 -4.30 5.47
N SER A 335 4.26 -3.02 5.67
CA SER A 335 2.92 -2.45 5.41
C SER A 335 2.57 -2.43 3.92
N GLY A 336 3.54 -2.15 3.03
CA GLY A 336 3.29 -2.02 1.59
C GLY A 336 3.21 -3.37 0.88
N THR A 337 2.23 -3.56 0.02
CA THR A 337 2.10 -4.74 -0.84
C THR A 337 3.33 -4.95 -1.72
N SER A 338 3.83 -3.88 -2.34
CA SER A 338 5.08 -3.92 -3.13
C SER A 338 6.28 -4.38 -2.30
N CYS A 339 6.36 -3.99 -1.03
CA CYS A 339 7.44 -4.39 -0.14
C CYS A 339 7.36 -5.89 0.20
N ARG A 340 6.15 -6.39 0.48
CA ARG A 340 5.95 -7.83 0.76
C ARG A 340 6.33 -8.70 -0.44
N HIS A 341 5.87 -8.34 -1.64
CA HIS A 341 6.25 -9.04 -2.87
C HIS A 341 7.76 -8.98 -3.14
N GLN A 342 8.40 -7.83 -2.92
CA GLN A 342 9.84 -7.71 -3.12
C GLN A 342 10.65 -8.58 -2.15
N ILE A 343 10.21 -8.67 -0.90
CA ILE A 343 10.83 -9.55 0.11
C ILE A 343 10.67 -11.00 -0.32
N GLU A 344 9.47 -11.42 -0.72
CA GLU A 344 9.19 -12.78 -1.15
C GLU A 344 10.01 -13.15 -2.40
N ASP A 345 10.01 -12.31 -3.44
CA ASP A 345 10.76 -12.54 -4.68
C ASP A 345 12.28 -12.61 -4.43
N GLY A 346 12.82 -11.75 -3.55
CA GLY A 346 14.25 -11.66 -3.32
C GLY A 346 14.80 -12.62 -2.27
N THR A 347 13.97 -13.17 -1.39
CA THR A 347 14.43 -13.98 -0.25
C THR A 347 13.71 -15.31 -0.07
N GLY A 348 12.56 -15.52 -0.71
CA GLY A 348 11.68 -16.66 -0.50
C GLY A 348 10.93 -16.62 0.84
N LYS A 349 11.15 -15.60 1.69
CA LYS A 349 10.46 -15.44 2.98
C LYS A 349 9.24 -14.54 2.81
N GLN A 350 8.15 -14.87 3.50
CA GLN A 350 6.94 -14.07 3.51
C GLN A 350 6.95 -13.04 4.63
N ALA A 351 6.49 -11.82 4.33
CA ALA A 351 6.30 -10.75 5.32
C ALA A 351 4.81 -10.48 5.55
N LEU A 352 4.41 -10.29 6.79
CA LEU A 352 3.06 -9.97 7.21
C LEU A 352 2.80 -8.46 7.15
N HIS A 353 1.53 -8.10 7.03
CA HIS A 353 1.09 -6.73 7.30
C HIS A 353 0.94 -6.50 8.82
N PRO A 354 1.17 -5.28 9.38
CA PRO A 354 0.96 -5.03 10.81
C PRO A 354 -0.42 -5.45 11.35
N ALA A 355 -1.47 -5.37 10.55
CA ALA A 355 -2.81 -5.83 10.92
C ALA A 355 -2.87 -7.34 11.16
N GLN A 356 -2.16 -8.13 10.36
CA GLN A 356 -2.07 -9.59 10.54
C GLN A 356 -1.30 -9.95 11.81
N VAL A 357 -0.25 -9.18 12.12
CA VAL A 357 0.52 -9.39 13.36
C VAL A 357 -0.34 -9.13 14.59
N LEU A 358 -1.07 -8.01 14.63
CA LEU A 358 -1.96 -7.71 15.74
C LEU A 358 -3.11 -8.72 15.83
N GLN A 359 -3.70 -9.12 14.70
CA GLN A 359 -4.78 -10.09 14.66
C GLN A 359 -4.34 -11.46 15.23
N GLN A 360 -3.12 -11.93 14.90
CA GLN A 360 -2.56 -13.16 15.42
C GLN A 360 -2.24 -13.08 16.92
N ALA A 361 -1.94 -11.90 17.43
CA ALA A 361 -1.64 -11.66 18.83
C ALA A 361 -2.89 -11.43 19.71
N LEU A 362 -4.10 -11.25 19.12
CA LEU A 362 -5.32 -11.05 19.90
C LEU A 362 -5.61 -12.24 20.82
N ALA A 363 -5.91 -11.96 22.08
CA ALA A 363 -6.43 -12.97 22.99
C ALA A 363 -7.83 -13.44 22.54
N ARG A 364 -8.04 -14.77 22.49
CA ARG A 364 -9.35 -15.35 22.17
C ARG A 364 -10.28 -15.25 23.39
N ASP A 365 -11.59 -15.16 23.11
CA ASP A 365 -12.57 -15.20 24.20
C ASP A 365 -12.45 -16.52 24.97
N GLY A 366 -12.01 -16.46 26.22
CA GLY A 366 -11.69 -17.58 27.08
C GLY A 366 -10.26 -17.61 27.61
N GLU A 367 -9.32 -16.88 27.00
CA GLU A 367 -7.92 -16.75 27.45
C GLU A 367 -7.67 -15.45 28.24
N LYS A 368 -8.74 -14.70 28.57
CA LYS A 368 -8.66 -13.50 29.41
C LYS A 368 -8.50 -13.92 30.87
N GLY A 369 -7.27 -13.98 31.33
CA GLY A 369 -6.92 -14.04 32.76
C GLY A 369 -6.70 -15.43 33.29
N SER A 370 -5.50 -15.91 33.17
CA SER A 370 -4.88 -16.81 34.16
C SER A 370 -3.61 -16.15 34.71
#